data_5da684ea20a2d7044a84b841b0a17384
#
_entry.id   5da684ea20a2d7044a84b841b0a17384
#
_cell.length_a   1.000
_cell.length_b   1.000
_cell.length_c   1.000
_cell.angle_alpha   90.00
_cell.angle_beta   90.00
_cell.angle_gamma   90.00
#
_symmetry.space_group_name_H-M   'P 1'
#
loop_
_entity.id
_entity.type
_entity.pdbx_description
1 polymer ?
#
loop_
_entity_poly.entity_id
_entity_poly.type
_entity_poly.pdbx_seq_one_letter_code
_entity_poly.pdbx_strand_id
1 'polypeptide(L)'
;ENIHKIQLAFSIEKQRSDFSDLDILHYSQTSRVITMVVKGDLNKIEGIINAQQPLMMDVLNVNLEEIFIYEMEKKGVFENV
;
A
#
# COMPACT_ATOMS: atom_id res chain seq x y z
N GLU A 1 6.83 -9.71 10.23
CA GLU A 1 5.77 -9.71 9.21
C GLU A 1 6.19 -8.95 7.98
N ASN A 2 5.94 -9.53 6.83
CA ASN A 2 6.27 -8.89 5.55
C ASN A 2 5.10 -8.08 4.99
N ILE A 3 4.29 -7.50 5.86
CA ILE A 3 3.15 -6.69 5.47
C ILE A 3 3.30 -5.32 6.10
N HIS A 4 3.21 -4.29 5.26
CA HIS A 4 3.48 -2.91 5.67
C HIS A 4 2.39 -1.98 5.18
N LYS A 5 1.95 -1.08 6.06
CA LYS A 5 0.98 -0.05 5.73
C LYS A 5 1.74 1.25 5.53
N ILE A 6 1.55 1.87 4.37
CA ILE A 6 2.35 3.02 3.96
C ILE A 6 1.42 4.13 3.49
N GLN A 7 1.64 5.34 3.99
CA GLN A 7 0.94 6.52 3.53
C GLN A 7 1.89 7.37 2.70
N LEU A 8 1.43 7.82 1.54
CA LEU A 8 2.22 8.54 0.56
C LEU A 8 1.50 9.82 0.14
N ALA A 9 2.29 10.84 -0.19
CA ALA A 9 1.77 12.02 -0.85
C ALA A 9 2.69 12.38 -2.01
N PHE A 10 2.09 12.81 -3.13
CA PHE A 10 2.83 13.20 -4.33
C PHE A 10 2.44 14.60 -4.76
N SER A 11 3.29 15.23 -5.56
CA SER A 11 3.00 16.56 -6.11
C SER A 11 1.99 16.49 -7.25
N ILE A 12 1.80 15.31 -7.83
CA ILE A 12 0.81 15.06 -8.88
C ILE A 12 -0.08 13.89 -8.45
N GLU A 13 -1.23 13.75 -9.09
CA GLU A 13 -2.11 12.64 -8.80
C GLU A 13 -1.58 11.38 -9.48
N LYS A 14 -1.31 10.34 -8.68
CA LYS A 14 -0.87 9.04 -9.17
C LYS A 14 -2.07 8.11 -9.35
N GLN A 15 -1.82 6.98 -9.98
CA GLN A 15 -2.81 5.92 -10.14
C GLN A 15 -2.26 4.62 -9.56
N ARG A 16 -3.16 3.72 -9.20
CA ARG A 16 -2.75 2.41 -8.68
C ARG A 16 -1.78 1.69 -9.63
N SER A 17 -2.00 1.82 -10.94
CA SER A 17 -1.15 1.19 -11.95
C SER A 17 0.30 1.68 -11.93
N ASP A 18 0.56 2.85 -11.35
CA ASP A 18 1.93 3.35 -11.19
C ASP A 18 2.73 2.51 -10.19
N PHE A 19 2.07 1.69 -9.41
CA PHE A 19 2.68 0.86 -8.38
C PHE A 19 2.53 -0.64 -8.68
N SER A 20 2.48 -0.99 -9.97
CA SER A 20 2.28 -2.37 -10.38
C SER A 20 3.42 -3.32 -9.98
N ASP A 21 4.59 -2.78 -9.63
CA ASP A 21 5.72 -3.57 -9.15
C ASP A 21 5.58 -4.00 -7.69
N LEU A 22 4.56 -3.50 -6.99
CA LEU A 22 4.31 -3.83 -5.60
C LEU A 22 3.19 -4.87 -5.46
N ASP A 23 3.31 -5.71 -4.45
CA ASP A 23 2.26 -6.67 -4.12
C ASP A 23 1.27 -6.00 -3.16
N ILE A 24 0.30 -5.30 -3.73
CA ILE A 24 -0.65 -4.47 -2.97
C ILE A 24 -1.82 -5.32 -2.48
N LEU A 25 -2.01 -5.35 -1.16
CA LEU A 25 -3.14 -6.02 -0.53
C LEU A 25 -4.35 -5.10 -0.40
N HIS A 26 -4.10 -3.81 -0.21
CA HIS A 26 -5.16 -2.81 -0.06
C HIS A 26 -4.65 -1.48 -0.57
N TYR A 27 -5.52 -0.73 -1.24
CA TYR A 27 -5.17 0.57 -1.83
C TYR A 27 -6.33 1.53 -1.63
N SER A 28 -6.03 2.70 -1.07
CA SER A 28 -7.00 3.76 -0.88
C SER A 28 -6.35 5.07 -1.30
N GLN A 29 -7.08 5.89 -2.01
CA GLN A 29 -6.53 7.15 -2.53
C GLN A 29 -7.55 8.26 -2.45
N THR A 30 -7.09 9.41 -1.98
CA THR A 30 -7.85 10.66 -1.99
C THR A 30 -6.95 11.71 -2.64
N SER A 31 -7.22 12.04 -3.89
CA SER A 31 -6.40 12.96 -4.67
C SER A 31 -4.93 12.52 -4.71
N ARG A 32 -4.02 13.28 -4.10
CA ARG A 32 -2.58 13.03 -4.13
C ARG A 32 -2.07 12.24 -2.93
N VAL A 33 -2.98 11.83 -2.04
CA VAL A 33 -2.64 11.07 -0.86
C VAL A 33 -3.08 9.62 -1.03
N ILE A 34 -2.14 8.70 -0.83
CA ILE A 34 -2.38 7.27 -1.02
C ILE A 34 -2.03 6.55 0.27
N THR A 35 -2.90 5.62 0.66
CA THR A 35 -2.59 4.68 1.72
C THR A 35 -2.64 3.29 1.12
N MET A 36 -1.57 2.53 1.24
CA MET A 36 -1.56 1.15 0.77
C MET A 36 -1.00 0.20 1.80
N VAL A 37 -1.46 -1.04 1.72
CA VAL A 37 -0.91 -2.15 2.48
C VAL A 37 -0.23 -3.05 1.48
N VAL A 38 1.07 -3.28 1.68
CA VAL A 38 1.93 -3.94 0.71
C VAL A 38 2.65 -5.11 1.37
N LYS A 39 2.70 -6.23 0.65
CA LYS A 39 3.41 -7.41 1.10
C LYS A 39 4.80 -7.45 0.46
N GLY A 40 5.83 -7.70 1.28
CA GLY A 40 7.19 -7.83 0.80
C GLY A 40 8.20 -7.20 1.73
N ASP A 41 9.45 -7.18 1.29
CA ASP A 41 10.55 -6.58 2.04
C ASP A 41 10.44 -5.06 2.04
N LEU A 42 10.44 -4.46 3.23
CA LEU A 42 10.23 -3.02 3.36
C LEU A 42 11.29 -2.20 2.62
N ASN A 43 12.55 -2.62 2.68
CA ASN A 43 13.61 -1.88 2.00
C ASN A 43 13.41 -1.85 0.48
N LYS A 44 12.97 -2.96 -0.08
CA LYS A 44 12.68 -3.03 -1.52
C LYS A 44 11.46 -2.18 -1.88
N ILE A 45 10.43 -2.24 -1.06
CA ILE A 45 9.22 -1.44 -1.23
C ILE A 45 9.57 0.04 -1.21
N GLU A 46 10.35 0.47 -0.22
CA GLU A 46 10.78 1.86 -0.10
C GLU A 46 11.60 2.30 -1.30
N GLY A 47 12.46 1.44 -1.81
CA GLY A 47 13.25 1.74 -3.02
C GLY A 47 12.38 2.00 -4.23
N ILE A 48 11.38 1.16 -4.44
CA ILE A 48 10.43 1.30 -5.56
C ILE A 48 9.65 2.60 -5.43
N ILE A 49 9.14 2.89 -4.23
CA ILE A 49 8.34 4.10 -3.99
C ILE A 49 9.20 5.36 -4.11
N ASN A 50 10.40 5.35 -3.54
CA ASN A 50 11.28 6.52 -3.57
C ASN A 50 11.74 6.87 -4.99
N ALA A 51 11.79 5.88 -5.88
CA ALA A 51 12.09 6.14 -7.27
C ALA A 51 11.05 7.05 -7.94
N GLN A 52 9.85 7.11 -7.39
CA GLN A 52 8.78 7.98 -7.89
C GLN A 52 8.75 9.36 -7.20
N GLN A 53 9.69 9.61 -6.29
CA GLN A 53 9.90 10.91 -5.66
C GLN A 53 8.66 11.45 -4.92
N PRO A 54 8.14 10.70 -3.92
CA PRO A 54 7.03 11.21 -3.12
C PRO A 54 7.45 12.42 -2.30
N LEU A 55 6.49 13.30 -2.01
CA LEU A 55 6.69 14.42 -1.09
C LEU A 55 6.77 13.91 0.35
N MET A 56 6.08 12.80 0.64
CA MET A 56 6.01 12.22 1.98
C MET A 56 5.84 10.72 1.84
N MET A 57 6.50 9.97 2.72
CA MET A 57 6.30 8.53 2.85
C MET A 57 6.42 8.18 4.33
N ASP A 58 5.31 7.68 4.91
CA ASP A 58 5.26 7.24 6.29
C ASP A 58 4.89 5.77 6.36
N VAL A 59 5.64 5.02 7.15
CA VAL A 59 5.26 3.63 7.47
C VAL A 59 4.44 3.67 8.74
N LEU A 60 3.19 3.22 8.62
CA LEU A 60 2.22 3.26 9.71
C LEU A 60 2.17 1.91 10.42
N ASN A 61 1.72 1.93 11.67
CA ASN A 61 1.51 0.69 12.41
C ASN A 61 0.30 -0.05 11.83
N VAL A 62 0.41 -1.36 11.80
CA VAL A 62 -0.68 -2.24 11.38
C VAL A 62 -0.77 -3.38 12.38
N ASN A 63 -1.97 -3.70 12.84
CA ASN A 63 -2.15 -4.79 13.77
C ASN A 63 -2.52 -6.09 13.05
N LEU A 64 -2.49 -7.21 13.77
CA LEU A 64 -2.76 -8.52 13.18
C LEU A 64 -4.17 -8.64 12.61
N GLU A 65 -5.14 -7.99 13.25
CA GLU A 65 -6.52 -7.99 12.78
C GLU A 65 -6.64 -7.31 11.43
N GLU A 66 -6.00 -6.16 11.25
CA GLU A 66 -5.96 -5.46 9.98
C GLU A 66 -5.31 -6.31 8.89
N ILE A 67 -4.18 -6.94 9.22
CA ILE A 67 -3.47 -7.81 8.28
C ILE A 67 -4.39 -8.93 7.80
N PHE A 68 -5.10 -9.56 8.73
CA PHE A 68 -6.02 -10.64 8.40
C PHE A 68 -7.12 -10.16 7.44
N ILE A 69 -7.72 -9.00 7.73
CA ILE A 69 -8.77 -8.42 6.90
C ILE A 69 -8.27 -8.13 5.49
N TYR A 70 -7.11 -7.48 5.37
CA TYR A 70 -6.56 -7.13 4.06
C TYR A 70 -6.21 -8.37 3.23
N GLU A 71 -5.67 -9.41 3.87
CA GLU A 71 -5.37 -10.64 3.16
C GLU A 71 -6.65 -11.35 2.71
N MET A 72 -7.71 -11.31 3.52
CA MET A 72 -9.00 -11.88 3.14
C MET A 72 -9.63 -11.11 1.98
N GLU A 73 -9.54 -9.79 1.98
CA GLU A 73 -10.00 -8.96 0.86
C GLU A 73 -9.26 -9.33 -0.43
N LYS A 74 -7.95 -9.47 -0.34
CA LYS A 74 -7.12 -9.83 -1.49
C LYS A 74 -7.55 -11.17 -2.09
N LYS A 75 -7.95 -12.12 -1.25
CA LYS A 75 -8.41 -13.43 -1.69
C LYS A 75 -9.86 -13.44 -2.17
N GLY A 76 -10.55 -12.31 -2.07
CA GLY A 76 -11.93 -12.20 -2.51
C GLY A 76 -12.94 -12.86 -1.59
N VAL A 77 -12.59 -13.07 -0.30
CA VAL A 77 -13.47 -13.78 0.64
C VAL A 77 -14.77 -13.01 0.88
N PHE A 78 -14.73 -11.70 0.77
CA PHE A 78 -15.89 -10.84 1.05
C PHE A 78 -16.70 -10.47 -0.20
N GLU A 79 -16.31 -10.93 -1.37
CA GLU A 79 -16.93 -10.49 -2.63
C GLU A 79 -18.37 -10.97 -2.81
N ASN A 80 -18.73 -12.08 -2.20
CA ASN A 80 -20.04 -12.70 -2.36
C ASN A 80 -20.95 -12.55 -1.13
N VAL A 81 -20.62 -11.62 -0.27
CA VAL A 81 -21.40 -11.37 0.95
C VAL A 81 -22.52 -10.39 0.68
#